data_a2ab65863e3b99df2b62f9faf1339da4
#
_entry.id   a2ab65863e3b99df2b62f9faf1339da4
#
_cell.length_a   1.000
_cell.length_b   1.000
_cell.length_c   1.000
_cell.angle_alpha   90.00
_cell.angle_beta   90.00
_cell.angle_gamma   90.00
#
_symmetry.space_group_name_H-M   'P 1'
#
loop_
_entity.id
_entity.type
_entity.pdbx_description
1 polymer ?
#
loop_
_entity_poly.entity_id
_entity_poly.type
_entity_poly.pdbx_seq_one_letter_code
_entity_poly.pdbx_strand_id
1 'polypeptide(L)'
;MGLTKNHDDSKKTQIISESLDLLEWPTVCSHLSTFALTQQGRKKCESFDLPRNLSLSQELLSQTLEIGSLDSSLNEGISFDGVHDLENILLICSKGGIAIGEDLLKVADTLRAARKLRKLIFDQVIRPRLSELLKDVATLPDLQKLLEFGLDEGGRIADRASPKLSELRRYRNSVRLQRKDILQDIIRKYGGLLQDNIISERYGRPVLAFKAGTSDQIKGMVHDSSASGNTIYVEPQVVISIGNRLAKIDSEISDEERRLLADWSKEVGLNAIVIAHLVEILLQIEFALSRARYSKWLNGVPAILDQEEHSLFEIKDFRHPLLVWNDFHEKKNTVVPTSFDVAPDLKVVAITGPNTGGKTVALKSIGLAVLMAKAGLLLPCTGSPRLPWCKNVFADIGDEQSLQQNLSTFSGHILRISRILDAIDVFPGTTLVLLDEVGAGTDPTEGTALAMALLQVMANRARLTIATTHFGQLKALKYSDSRFENASVSFDSETIQPTFHLQWGIPGRSNAIEISKRLGLDEQVIISAQKFINPERVDNVNQVIQGLEKQRERQQSAAEDAAALLAKTELLHEELLNSWQKQRQQSEEFNE
;
A
#
# COMPACT_ATOMS: atom_id res chain seq x y z
N MET A 1 18.44 -32.93 -15.10
CA MET A 1 18.67 -31.47 -15.24
C MET A 1 17.50 -30.59 -14.77
N GLY A 2 16.34 -31.14 -14.37
CA GLY A 2 15.16 -30.37 -13.90
C GLY A 2 15.08 -30.12 -12.39
N LEU A 3 15.73 -30.91 -11.56
CA LEU A 3 15.64 -30.83 -10.10
C LEU A 3 16.58 -29.77 -9.46
N THR A 4 17.65 -29.39 -10.14
CA THR A 4 18.59 -28.37 -9.66
C THR A 4 18.11 -26.93 -9.90
N LYS A 5 17.33 -26.66 -10.96
CA LYS A 5 16.75 -25.33 -11.22
C LYS A 5 15.70 -24.90 -10.18
N ASN A 6 14.83 -25.82 -9.73
CA ASN A 6 13.79 -25.51 -8.76
C ASN A 6 14.33 -25.19 -7.34
N HIS A 7 15.49 -25.75 -6.98
CA HIS A 7 16.10 -25.52 -5.66
C HIS A 7 16.84 -24.17 -5.60
N ASP A 8 17.39 -23.72 -6.73
CA ASP A 8 18.10 -22.45 -6.88
C ASP A 8 17.11 -21.25 -6.91
N ASP A 9 15.96 -21.42 -7.57
CA ASP A 9 14.91 -20.37 -7.61
C ASP A 9 14.25 -20.16 -6.24
N SER A 10 14.08 -21.22 -5.44
CA SER A 10 13.51 -21.13 -4.10
C SER A 10 14.44 -20.38 -3.13
N LYS A 11 15.76 -20.63 -3.17
CA LYS A 11 16.75 -19.92 -2.35
C LYS A 11 16.85 -18.43 -2.69
N LYS A 12 16.71 -18.09 -3.98
CA LYS A 12 16.73 -16.69 -4.46
C LYS A 12 15.49 -15.92 -4.03
N THR A 13 14.32 -16.54 -4.09
CA THR A 13 13.09 -15.94 -3.61
C THR A 13 13.15 -15.67 -2.12
N GLN A 14 13.78 -16.56 -1.35
CA GLN A 14 13.93 -16.41 0.09
C GLN A 14 14.82 -15.20 0.45
N ILE A 15 15.99 -15.01 -0.18
CA ILE A 15 16.87 -13.86 0.15
C ILE A 15 16.26 -12.52 -0.25
N ILE A 16 15.44 -12.48 -1.30
CA ILE A 16 14.71 -11.27 -1.68
C ILE A 16 13.66 -10.94 -0.59
N SER A 17 12.87 -11.92 -0.15
CA SER A 17 11.88 -11.72 0.92
C SER A 17 12.55 -11.27 2.22
N GLU A 18 13.61 -11.97 2.66
CA GLU A 18 14.37 -11.58 3.85
C GLU A 18 14.89 -10.13 3.76
N SER A 19 15.39 -9.72 2.59
CA SER A 19 15.90 -8.35 2.40
C SER A 19 14.78 -7.30 2.47
N LEU A 20 13.60 -7.60 1.93
CA LEU A 20 12.43 -6.72 2.03
C LEU A 20 11.96 -6.57 3.48
N ASP A 21 11.97 -7.67 4.24
CA ASP A 21 11.60 -7.66 5.67
C ASP A 21 12.59 -6.84 6.49
N LEU A 22 13.90 -6.99 6.26
CA LEU A 22 14.95 -6.22 6.93
C LEU A 22 14.88 -4.72 6.61
N LEU A 23 14.43 -4.36 5.42
CA LEU A 23 14.17 -2.99 5.00
C LEU A 23 12.80 -2.46 5.47
N GLU A 24 12.02 -3.27 6.17
CA GLU A 24 10.66 -2.91 6.64
C GLU A 24 9.72 -2.52 5.48
N TRP A 25 9.94 -3.09 4.28
CA TRP A 25 9.08 -2.86 3.12
C TRP A 25 7.62 -3.27 3.35
N PRO A 26 7.33 -4.40 4.01
CA PRO A 26 5.95 -4.77 4.35
C PRO A 26 5.23 -3.69 5.17
N THR A 27 5.93 -2.98 6.05
CA THR A 27 5.36 -1.87 6.83
C THR A 27 4.99 -0.68 5.92
N VAL A 28 5.82 -0.36 4.92
CA VAL A 28 5.48 0.65 3.90
C VAL A 28 4.26 0.23 3.10
N CYS A 29 4.15 -1.06 2.71
CA CYS A 29 2.99 -1.61 2.03
C CYS A 29 1.72 -1.55 2.90
N SER A 30 1.83 -1.80 4.20
CA SER A 30 0.74 -1.64 5.16
C SER A 30 0.27 -0.19 5.25
N HIS A 31 1.20 0.79 5.33
CA HIS A 31 0.83 2.20 5.28
C HIS A 31 0.14 2.57 3.96
N LEU A 32 0.68 2.10 2.83
CA LEU A 32 0.07 2.28 1.51
C LEU A 32 -1.37 1.75 1.45
N SER A 33 -1.64 0.59 2.08
CA SER A 33 -2.96 -0.05 2.08
C SER A 33 -4.04 0.80 2.76
N THR A 34 -3.66 1.70 3.68
CA THR A 34 -4.61 2.61 4.35
C THR A 34 -5.21 3.65 3.40
N PHE A 35 -4.59 3.89 2.25
CA PHE A 35 -5.07 4.80 1.21
C PHE A 35 -5.96 4.11 0.17
N ALA A 36 -6.10 2.79 0.23
CA ALA A 36 -7.02 2.03 -0.60
C ALA A 36 -8.45 2.15 -0.08
N LEU A 37 -9.39 2.22 -1.01
CA LEU A 37 -10.81 2.45 -0.74
C LEU A 37 -11.57 1.14 -0.55
N THR A 38 -11.18 0.07 -1.27
CA THR A 38 -11.82 -1.24 -1.20
C THR A 38 -10.98 -2.24 -0.39
N GLN A 39 -11.62 -3.31 0.10
CA GLN A 39 -10.90 -4.37 0.82
C GLN A 39 -9.92 -5.12 -0.09
N GLN A 40 -10.29 -5.36 -1.36
CA GLN A 40 -9.40 -5.99 -2.34
C GLN A 40 -8.22 -5.09 -2.71
N GLY A 41 -8.46 -3.78 -2.86
CA GLY A 41 -7.40 -2.79 -3.07
C GLY A 41 -6.40 -2.76 -1.91
N ARG A 42 -6.86 -2.86 -0.65
CA ARG A 42 -5.98 -2.97 0.52
C ARG A 42 -5.09 -4.20 0.44
N LYS A 43 -5.66 -5.38 0.19
CA LYS A 43 -4.89 -6.63 0.01
C LYS A 43 -3.85 -6.50 -1.11
N LYS A 44 -4.21 -5.86 -2.23
CA LYS A 44 -3.28 -5.61 -3.34
C LYS A 44 -2.14 -4.68 -2.94
N CYS A 45 -2.40 -3.66 -2.13
CA CYS A 45 -1.37 -2.76 -1.60
C CYS A 45 -0.44 -3.44 -0.60
N GLU A 46 -0.94 -4.37 0.22
CA GLU A 46 -0.16 -5.11 1.21
C GLU A 46 0.79 -6.13 0.56
N SER A 47 0.40 -6.71 -0.57
CA SER A 47 1.16 -7.75 -1.25
C SER A 47 1.10 -7.59 -2.76
N PHE A 48 2.11 -6.96 -3.33
CA PHE A 48 2.31 -6.86 -4.77
C PHE A 48 3.75 -7.15 -5.16
N ASP A 49 3.94 -7.69 -6.36
CA ASP A 49 5.27 -7.96 -6.89
C ASP A 49 5.95 -6.67 -7.34
N LEU A 50 7.18 -6.45 -6.90
CA LEU A 50 8.00 -5.34 -7.38
C LEU A 50 8.33 -5.54 -8.88
N PRO A 51 8.33 -4.46 -9.67
CA PRO A 51 8.66 -4.51 -11.09
C PRO A 51 9.98 -5.22 -11.40
N ARG A 52 10.00 -6.04 -12.44
CA ARG A 52 11.18 -6.82 -12.85
C ARG A 52 12.05 -6.11 -13.89
N ASN A 53 11.60 -5.00 -14.42
CA ASN A 53 12.33 -4.18 -15.39
C ASN A 53 12.01 -2.69 -15.22
N LEU A 54 12.86 -1.84 -15.80
CA LEU A 54 12.72 -0.39 -15.73
C LEU A 54 11.40 0.10 -16.36
N SER A 55 11.01 -0.46 -17.48
CA SER A 55 9.79 -0.03 -18.20
C SER A 55 8.54 -0.16 -17.33
N LEU A 56 8.39 -1.27 -16.59
CA LEU A 56 7.27 -1.45 -15.66
C LEU A 56 7.32 -0.45 -14.50
N SER A 57 8.51 -0.13 -13.97
CA SER A 57 8.64 0.91 -12.92
C SER A 57 8.23 2.28 -13.43
N GLN A 58 8.64 2.64 -14.65
CA GLN A 58 8.29 3.91 -15.30
C GLN A 58 6.79 3.97 -15.63
N GLU A 59 6.20 2.85 -16.02
CA GLU A 59 4.76 2.73 -16.25
C GLU A 59 3.97 2.98 -14.96
N LEU A 60 4.34 2.30 -13.86
CA LEU A 60 3.72 2.51 -12.56
C LEU A 60 3.85 3.95 -12.07
N LEU A 61 5.01 4.57 -12.27
CA LEU A 61 5.23 5.98 -11.92
C LEU A 61 4.32 6.89 -12.74
N SER A 62 4.23 6.66 -14.05
CA SER A 62 3.36 7.43 -14.93
C SER A 62 1.90 7.31 -14.54
N GLN A 63 1.42 6.09 -14.24
CA GLN A 63 0.06 5.85 -13.73
C GLN A 63 -0.19 6.61 -12.42
N THR A 64 0.80 6.63 -11.52
CA THR A 64 0.70 7.36 -10.23
C THR A 64 0.56 8.87 -10.46
N LEU A 65 1.33 9.45 -11.38
CA LEU A 65 1.28 10.87 -11.71
C LEU A 65 -0.03 11.25 -12.42
N GLU A 66 -0.45 10.46 -13.41
CA GLU A 66 -1.69 10.70 -14.16
C GLU A 66 -2.92 10.69 -13.26
N ILE A 67 -3.05 9.67 -12.40
CA ILE A 67 -4.21 9.56 -11.51
C ILE A 67 -4.15 10.56 -10.36
N GLY A 68 -2.95 10.87 -9.85
CA GLY A 68 -2.76 11.86 -8.79
C GLY A 68 -3.14 13.27 -9.24
N SER A 69 -2.82 13.63 -10.49
CA SER A 69 -3.25 14.89 -11.12
C SER A 69 -4.78 14.95 -11.23
N LEU A 70 -5.42 13.87 -11.69
CA LEU A 70 -6.88 13.78 -11.78
C LEU A 70 -7.53 13.87 -10.40
N ASP A 71 -7.09 13.05 -9.44
CA ASP A 71 -7.64 13.01 -8.07
C ASP A 71 -7.57 14.40 -7.39
N SER A 72 -6.46 15.13 -7.62
CA SER A 72 -6.28 16.48 -7.08
C SER A 72 -7.11 17.56 -7.77
N SER A 73 -7.57 17.33 -9.00
CA SER A 73 -8.44 18.26 -9.75
C SER A 73 -9.92 18.14 -9.36
N LEU A 74 -10.31 17.08 -8.67
CA LEU A 74 -11.68 16.81 -8.23
C LEU A 74 -11.88 17.28 -6.79
N ASN A 75 -13.00 17.91 -6.49
CA ASN A 75 -13.31 18.43 -5.14
C ASN A 75 -13.37 17.32 -4.08
N GLU A 76 -13.95 16.16 -4.42
CA GLU A 76 -14.10 15.02 -3.52
C GLU A 76 -13.11 13.88 -3.82
N GLY A 77 -12.24 14.07 -4.83
CA GLY A 77 -11.36 13.04 -5.32
C GLY A 77 -12.08 11.91 -6.07
N ILE A 78 -11.33 10.85 -6.41
CA ILE A 78 -11.87 9.68 -7.11
C ILE A 78 -12.49 8.74 -6.08
N SER A 79 -13.76 8.33 -6.31
CA SER A 79 -14.49 7.36 -5.50
C SER A 79 -14.57 5.99 -6.21
N PHE A 80 -14.50 4.92 -5.41
CA PHE A 80 -14.74 3.54 -5.80
C PHE A 80 -16.07 3.00 -5.24
N ASP A 81 -16.99 3.88 -4.87
CA ASP A 81 -18.29 3.49 -4.36
C ASP A 81 -19.04 2.63 -5.38
N GLY A 82 -19.57 1.51 -4.91
CA GLY A 82 -20.22 0.50 -5.72
C GLY A 82 -19.30 -0.53 -6.35
N VAL A 83 -17.99 -0.48 -6.13
CA VAL A 83 -17.06 -1.57 -6.47
C VAL A 83 -17.05 -2.58 -5.34
N HIS A 84 -17.47 -3.82 -5.66
CA HIS A 84 -17.59 -4.92 -4.70
C HIS A 84 -16.64 -6.07 -5.02
N ASP A 85 -16.36 -6.90 -4.01
CA ASP A 85 -15.71 -8.19 -4.20
C ASP A 85 -16.68 -9.18 -4.87
N LEU A 86 -16.38 -9.58 -6.09
CA LEU A 86 -17.24 -10.44 -6.90
C LEU A 86 -16.68 -11.87 -7.05
N GLU A 87 -15.51 -12.20 -6.46
CA GLU A 87 -14.83 -13.47 -6.71
C GLU A 87 -15.74 -14.68 -6.45
N ASN A 88 -16.37 -14.76 -5.27
CA ASN A 88 -17.25 -15.85 -4.90
C ASN A 88 -18.52 -15.88 -5.76
N ILE A 89 -19.08 -14.72 -6.10
CA ILE A 89 -20.30 -14.61 -6.90
C ILE A 89 -20.03 -15.14 -8.32
N LEU A 90 -18.94 -14.72 -8.92
CA LEU A 90 -18.52 -15.18 -10.25
C LEU A 90 -18.21 -16.68 -10.26
N LEU A 91 -17.58 -17.19 -9.19
CA LEU A 91 -17.31 -18.62 -9.05
C LEU A 91 -18.62 -19.45 -8.97
N ILE A 92 -19.61 -19.01 -8.20
CA ILE A 92 -20.92 -19.66 -8.10
C ILE A 92 -21.62 -19.66 -9.47
N CYS A 93 -21.71 -18.49 -10.10
CA CYS A 93 -22.41 -18.34 -11.39
C CYS A 93 -21.73 -19.11 -12.52
N SER A 94 -20.38 -19.12 -12.59
CA SER A 94 -19.63 -19.85 -13.62
C SER A 94 -19.79 -21.37 -13.53
N LYS A 95 -20.07 -21.89 -12.31
CA LYS A 95 -20.37 -23.31 -12.08
C LYS A 95 -21.84 -23.66 -12.26
N GLY A 96 -22.68 -22.74 -12.72
CA GLY A 96 -24.11 -22.95 -12.92
C GLY A 96 -24.93 -22.87 -11.62
N GLY A 97 -24.36 -22.33 -10.55
CA GLY A 97 -25.09 -22.05 -9.32
C GLY A 97 -25.98 -20.81 -9.45
N ILE A 98 -26.91 -20.65 -8.53
CA ILE A 98 -27.85 -19.52 -8.47
C ILE A 98 -27.38 -18.56 -7.38
N ALA A 99 -27.02 -17.34 -7.75
CA ALA A 99 -26.71 -16.27 -6.81
C ALA A 99 -27.98 -15.62 -6.27
N ILE A 100 -27.93 -15.10 -5.07
CA ILE A 100 -29.03 -14.33 -4.47
C ILE A 100 -29.11 -12.94 -5.10
N GLY A 101 -30.29 -12.31 -5.02
CA GLY A 101 -30.50 -11.01 -5.67
C GLY A 101 -29.59 -9.91 -5.15
N GLU A 102 -29.21 -9.93 -3.87
CA GLU A 102 -28.25 -8.98 -3.28
C GLU A 102 -26.85 -9.09 -3.93
N ASP A 103 -26.40 -10.32 -4.21
CA ASP A 103 -25.12 -10.56 -4.88
C ASP A 103 -25.14 -10.14 -6.35
N LEU A 104 -26.26 -10.40 -7.05
CA LEU A 104 -26.45 -9.92 -8.41
C LEU A 104 -26.51 -8.38 -8.49
N LEU A 105 -27.07 -7.73 -7.46
CA LEU A 105 -27.07 -6.27 -7.36
C LEU A 105 -25.63 -5.73 -7.20
N LYS A 106 -24.77 -6.38 -6.40
CA LYS A 106 -23.34 -6.04 -6.29
C LYS A 106 -22.64 -6.10 -7.66
N VAL A 107 -22.99 -7.08 -8.51
CA VAL A 107 -22.49 -7.13 -9.89
C VAL A 107 -22.92 -5.90 -10.68
N ALA A 108 -24.20 -5.55 -10.63
CA ALA A 108 -24.73 -4.38 -11.33
C ALA A 108 -24.09 -3.07 -10.86
N ASP A 109 -23.92 -2.90 -9.54
CA ASP A 109 -23.28 -1.74 -8.94
C ASP A 109 -21.82 -1.61 -9.38
N THR A 110 -21.07 -2.73 -9.40
CA THR A 110 -19.67 -2.75 -9.86
C THR A 110 -19.57 -2.39 -11.35
N LEU A 111 -20.47 -2.89 -12.20
CA LEU A 111 -20.51 -2.53 -13.62
C LEU A 111 -20.84 -1.04 -13.82
N ARG A 112 -21.73 -0.50 -12.99
CA ARG A 112 -22.09 0.93 -12.98
C ARG A 112 -20.90 1.79 -12.56
N ALA A 113 -20.23 1.42 -11.47
CA ALA A 113 -19.04 2.11 -10.96
C ALA A 113 -17.91 2.08 -12.00
N ALA A 114 -17.64 0.94 -12.62
CA ALA A 114 -16.65 0.80 -13.68
C ALA A 114 -16.90 1.75 -14.86
N ARG A 115 -18.15 1.89 -15.30
CA ARG A 115 -18.48 2.84 -16.39
C ARG A 115 -18.28 4.30 -15.98
N LYS A 116 -18.63 4.66 -14.74
CA LYS A 116 -18.38 6.01 -14.22
C LYS A 116 -16.87 6.29 -14.17
N LEU A 117 -16.09 5.37 -13.60
CA LEU A 117 -14.63 5.51 -13.52
C LEU A 117 -13.99 5.57 -14.91
N ARG A 118 -14.40 4.69 -15.85
CA ARG A 118 -13.92 4.75 -17.23
C ARG A 118 -14.18 6.11 -17.87
N LYS A 119 -15.39 6.65 -17.74
CA LYS A 119 -15.74 7.96 -18.30
C LYS A 119 -14.93 9.10 -17.68
N LEU A 120 -14.60 9.00 -16.39
CA LEU A 120 -13.84 9.99 -15.65
C LEU A 120 -12.36 9.95 -16.03
N ILE A 121 -11.79 8.75 -16.15
CA ILE A 121 -10.34 8.53 -16.27
C ILE A 121 -9.87 8.56 -17.74
N PHE A 122 -10.67 8.02 -18.67
CA PHE A 122 -10.25 7.81 -20.06
C PHE A 122 -10.02 9.13 -20.79
N ASP A 123 -8.76 9.42 -21.06
CA ASP A 123 -8.29 10.54 -21.87
C ASP A 123 -6.90 10.18 -22.43
N GLN A 124 -6.84 9.85 -23.71
CA GLN A 124 -5.60 9.37 -24.35
C GLN A 124 -4.50 10.45 -24.46
N VAL A 125 -4.86 11.72 -24.40
CA VAL A 125 -3.89 12.83 -24.52
C VAL A 125 -3.29 13.15 -23.16
N ILE A 126 -4.13 13.31 -22.15
CA ILE A 126 -3.69 13.74 -20.81
C ILE A 126 -3.26 12.55 -19.95
N ARG A 127 -3.90 11.39 -20.12
CA ARG A 127 -3.70 10.17 -19.30
C ARG A 127 -3.50 8.94 -20.18
N PRO A 128 -2.42 8.88 -20.99
CA PRO A 128 -2.21 7.80 -21.96
C PRO A 128 -2.05 6.43 -21.28
N ARG A 129 -1.36 6.34 -20.13
CA ARG A 129 -1.10 5.06 -19.45
C ARG A 129 -2.34 4.49 -18.77
N LEU A 130 -3.14 5.33 -18.12
CA LEU A 130 -4.44 4.90 -17.56
C LEU A 130 -5.45 4.57 -18.66
N SER A 131 -5.41 5.32 -19.76
CA SER A 131 -6.29 5.04 -20.91
C SER A 131 -5.97 3.72 -21.60
N GLU A 132 -4.69 3.32 -21.65
CA GLU A 132 -4.27 2.03 -22.18
C GLU A 132 -4.84 0.87 -21.35
N LEU A 133 -4.82 0.96 -20.00
CA LEU A 133 -5.46 -0.02 -19.13
C LEU A 133 -6.97 -0.17 -19.38
N LEU A 134 -7.64 0.92 -19.75
CA LEU A 134 -9.09 0.97 -19.94
C LEU A 134 -9.54 0.71 -21.39
N LYS A 135 -8.62 0.64 -22.35
CA LYS A 135 -8.92 0.63 -23.78
C LYS A 135 -9.82 -0.54 -24.19
N ASP A 136 -9.46 -1.75 -23.79
CA ASP A 136 -10.12 -2.98 -24.23
C ASP A 136 -11.05 -3.57 -23.16
N VAL A 137 -11.39 -2.79 -22.13
CA VAL A 137 -12.25 -3.24 -21.03
C VAL A 137 -13.72 -3.16 -21.40
N ALA A 138 -14.41 -4.30 -21.47
CA ALA A 138 -15.84 -4.37 -21.69
C ALA A 138 -16.61 -4.05 -20.40
N THR A 139 -17.53 -3.09 -20.45
CA THR A 139 -18.31 -2.63 -19.30
C THR A 139 -19.71 -3.24 -19.21
N LEU A 140 -20.09 -4.14 -20.10
CA LEU A 140 -21.33 -4.92 -20.12
C LEU A 140 -22.61 -4.11 -19.79
N PRO A 141 -22.93 -3.05 -20.54
CA PRO A 141 -24.05 -2.15 -20.21
C PRO A 141 -25.40 -2.83 -20.24
N ASP A 142 -25.58 -3.84 -21.08
CA ASP A 142 -26.85 -4.55 -21.19
C ASP A 142 -27.09 -5.47 -20.00
N LEU A 143 -26.07 -6.18 -19.54
CA LEU A 143 -26.13 -6.98 -18.31
C LEU A 143 -26.42 -6.10 -17.10
N GLN A 144 -25.74 -4.94 -16.98
CA GLN A 144 -26.02 -3.99 -15.92
C GLN A 144 -27.48 -3.53 -15.91
N LYS A 145 -28.02 -3.10 -17.08
CA LYS A 145 -29.41 -2.67 -17.20
C LYS A 145 -30.40 -3.79 -16.87
N LEU A 146 -30.10 -5.01 -17.31
CA LEU A 146 -30.92 -6.18 -17.02
C LEU A 146 -31.07 -6.39 -15.51
N LEU A 147 -29.96 -6.39 -14.78
CA LEU A 147 -29.96 -6.58 -13.34
C LEU A 147 -30.62 -5.40 -12.60
N GLU A 148 -30.30 -4.16 -12.97
CA GLU A 148 -30.92 -2.95 -12.38
C GLU A 148 -32.44 -2.87 -12.65
N PHE A 149 -32.91 -3.33 -13.81
CA PHE A 149 -34.32 -3.40 -14.11
C PHE A 149 -35.01 -4.48 -13.30
N GLY A 150 -34.35 -5.61 -13.09
CA GLY A 150 -34.92 -6.77 -12.41
C GLY A 150 -34.88 -6.70 -10.89
N LEU A 151 -33.96 -5.92 -10.31
CA LEU A 151 -33.72 -5.86 -8.88
C LEU A 151 -34.00 -4.47 -8.31
N ASP A 152 -34.61 -4.43 -7.13
CA ASP A 152 -34.78 -3.24 -6.29
C ASP A 152 -33.71 -3.20 -5.19
N GLU A 153 -33.66 -2.12 -4.41
CA GLU A 153 -32.75 -1.97 -3.25
C GLU A 153 -32.82 -3.17 -2.31
N GLY A 154 -31.66 -3.62 -1.85
CA GLY A 154 -31.54 -4.83 -1.04
C GLY A 154 -31.69 -6.14 -1.81
N GLY A 155 -31.59 -6.12 -3.14
CA GLY A 155 -31.58 -7.31 -3.99
C GLY A 155 -32.94 -8.01 -4.11
N ARG A 156 -34.04 -7.33 -3.80
CA ARG A 156 -35.41 -7.85 -4.00
C ARG A 156 -35.76 -7.84 -5.47
N ILE A 157 -36.40 -8.91 -5.93
CA ILE A 157 -36.87 -8.97 -7.31
C ILE A 157 -38.04 -8.00 -7.48
N ALA A 158 -37.92 -7.08 -8.41
CA ALA A 158 -38.91 -6.07 -8.70
C ALA A 158 -40.14 -6.65 -9.42
N ASP A 159 -41.33 -6.06 -9.23
CA ASP A 159 -42.53 -6.48 -9.92
C ASP A 159 -42.44 -6.33 -11.45
N ARG A 160 -41.64 -5.35 -11.90
CA ARG A 160 -41.35 -5.11 -13.31
C ARG A 160 -40.45 -6.17 -13.97
N ALA A 161 -39.77 -7.01 -13.18
CA ALA A 161 -38.86 -8.03 -13.68
C ALA A 161 -39.56 -9.09 -14.55
N SER A 162 -40.82 -9.43 -14.24
CA SER A 162 -41.62 -10.38 -14.99
C SER A 162 -43.11 -10.02 -14.93
N PRO A 163 -43.82 -9.98 -16.08
CA PRO A 163 -45.30 -9.80 -16.08
C PRO A 163 -45.99 -10.83 -15.20
N LYS A 164 -45.55 -12.09 -15.25
CA LYS A 164 -46.11 -13.19 -14.46
C LYS A 164 -45.92 -12.95 -12.96
N LEU A 165 -44.74 -12.51 -12.51
CA LEU A 165 -44.48 -12.19 -11.09
C LEU A 165 -45.39 -11.06 -10.61
N SER A 166 -45.54 -10.01 -11.41
CA SER A 166 -46.42 -8.87 -11.12
C SER A 166 -47.88 -9.30 -10.98
N GLU A 167 -48.35 -10.19 -11.87
CA GLU A 167 -49.72 -10.72 -11.82
C GLU A 167 -49.93 -11.60 -10.57
N LEU A 168 -49.00 -12.52 -10.27
CA LEU A 168 -49.06 -13.39 -9.09
C LEU A 168 -49.06 -12.58 -7.79
N ARG A 169 -48.23 -11.57 -7.66
CA ARG A 169 -48.19 -10.72 -6.46
C ARG A 169 -49.46 -9.87 -6.31
N ARG A 170 -50.01 -9.34 -7.41
CA ARG A 170 -51.31 -8.66 -7.39
C ARG A 170 -52.41 -9.62 -6.99
N TYR A 171 -52.47 -10.83 -7.57
CA TYR A 171 -53.45 -11.85 -7.24
C TYR A 171 -53.34 -12.29 -5.77
N ARG A 172 -52.10 -12.51 -5.25
CA ARG A 172 -51.87 -12.77 -3.83
C ARG A 172 -52.49 -11.71 -2.93
N ASN A 173 -52.25 -10.43 -3.26
CA ASN A 173 -52.79 -9.32 -2.48
C ASN A 173 -54.32 -9.29 -2.51
N SER A 174 -54.95 -9.54 -3.64
CA SER A 174 -56.43 -9.60 -3.75
C SER A 174 -57.00 -10.74 -2.89
N VAL A 175 -56.37 -11.92 -2.92
CA VAL A 175 -56.79 -13.08 -2.11
C VAL A 175 -56.53 -12.84 -0.61
N ARG A 176 -55.49 -12.11 -0.23
CA ARG A 176 -55.27 -11.68 1.17
C ARG A 176 -56.35 -10.72 1.67
N LEU A 177 -56.75 -9.77 0.86
CA LEU A 177 -57.85 -8.86 1.18
C LEU A 177 -59.16 -9.65 1.34
N GLN A 178 -59.48 -10.53 0.38
CA GLN A 178 -60.64 -11.40 0.46
C GLN A 178 -60.69 -12.23 1.75
N ARG A 179 -59.51 -12.80 2.16
CA ARG A 179 -59.38 -13.55 3.43
C ARG A 179 -59.71 -12.66 4.63
N LYS A 180 -59.18 -11.44 4.64
CA LYS A 180 -59.40 -10.46 5.72
C LYS A 180 -60.91 -10.10 5.84
N ASP A 181 -61.56 -9.82 4.71
CA ASP A 181 -62.98 -9.45 4.68
C ASP A 181 -63.87 -10.59 5.19
N ILE A 182 -63.60 -11.83 4.76
CA ILE A 182 -64.31 -13.01 5.24
C ILE A 182 -64.13 -13.20 6.75
N LEU A 183 -62.92 -13.05 7.27
CA LEU A 183 -62.66 -13.15 8.71
C LEU A 183 -63.40 -12.05 9.49
N GLN A 184 -63.47 -10.84 8.96
CA GLN A 184 -64.22 -9.74 9.56
C GLN A 184 -65.73 -10.00 9.54
N ASP A 185 -66.25 -10.59 8.45
CA ASP A 185 -67.64 -10.97 8.38
C ASP A 185 -68.00 -12.08 9.39
N ILE A 186 -67.10 -13.05 9.58
CA ILE A 186 -67.26 -14.10 10.59
C ILE A 186 -67.26 -13.50 12.00
N ILE A 187 -66.34 -12.55 12.29
CA ILE A 187 -66.34 -11.83 13.56
C ILE A 187 -67.64 -11.08 13.78
N ARG A 188 -68.18 -10.39 12.79
CA ARG A 188 -69.47 -9.69 12.87
C ARG A 188 -70.63 -10.66 13.14
N LYS A 189 -70.63 -11.80 12.45
CA LYS A 189 -71.74 -12.78 12.54
C LYS A 189 -71.73 -13.57 13.86
N TYR A 190 -70.53 -13.90 14.37
CA TYR A 190 -70.35 -14.80 15.53
C TYR A 190 -69.75 -14.10 16.75
N GLY A 191 -69.76 -12.75 16.79
CA GLY A 191 -69.12 -11.98 17.86
C GLY A 191 -69.49 -12.34 19.29
N GLY A 192 -70.75 -12.77 19.54
CA GLY A 192 -71.19 -13.24 20.85
C GLY A 192 -70.58 -14.56 21.30
N LEU A 193 -70.05 -15.37 20.40
CA LEU A 193 -69.42 -16.66 20.66
C LEU A 193 -67.92 -16.54 20.77
N LEU A 194 -67.35 -15.42 20.34
CA LEU A 194 -65.91 -15.15 20.40
C LEU A 194 -65.50 -14.70 21.82
N GLN A 195 -64.30 -15.07 22.23
CA GLN A 195 -63.65 -14.58 23.44
C GLN A 195 -63.17 -13.16 23.27
N ASP A 196 -62.61 -12.88 22.08
CA ASP A 196 -62.22 -11.55 21.60
C ASP A 196 -62.53 -11.43 20.09
N ASN A 197 -62.59 -10.20 19.58
CA ASN A 197 -62.85 -9.92 18.16
C ASN A 197 -61.57 -9.69 17.36
N ILE A 198 -60.48 -10.35 17.76
CA ILE A 198 -59.16 -10.19 17.16
C ILE A 198 -58.83 -11.42 16.31
N ILE A 199 -58.28 -11.19 15.11
CA ILE A 199 -57.72 -12.23 14.28
C ILE A 199 -56.30 -12.54 14.85
N SER A 200 -56.11 -13.75 15.38
CA SER A 200 -54.84 -14.23 15.89
C SER A 200 -54.22 -15.18 14.87
N GLU A 201 -52.95 -15.50 15.06
CA GLU A 201 -52.22 -16.45 14.23
C GLU A 201 -51.74 -17.61 15.10
N ARG A 202 -51.95 -18.86 14.63
CA ARG A 202 -51.39 -20.08 15.22
C ARG A 202 -50.82 -20.94 14.09
N TYR A 203 -49.54 -21.33 14.24
CA TYR A 203 -48.82 -22.16 13.25
C TYR A 203 -48.90 -21.61 11.82
N GLY A 204 -48.81 -20.28 11.67
CA GLY A 204 -48.94 -19.61 10.34
C GLY A 204 -50.36 -19.56 9.77
N ARG A 205 -51.37 -19.94 10.57
CA ARG A 205 -52.78 -19.91 10.15
C ARG A 205 -53.60 -18.86 10.92
N PRO A 206 -54.44 -18.09 10.25
CA PRO A 206 -55.31 -17.13 10.93
C PRO A 206 -56.43 -17.86 11.67
N VAL A 207 -56.57 -17.61 12.95
CA VAL A 207 -57.55 -18.25 13.83
C VAL A 207 -58.38 -17.20 14.57
N LEU A 208 -59.60 -17.59 14.95
CA LEU A 208 -60.47 -16.79 15.83
C LEU A 208 -60.59 -17.52 17.17
N ALA A 209 -60.59 -16.75 18.26
CA ALA A 209 -60.67 -17.23 19.62
C ALA A 209 -62.18 -17.43 20.00
N PHE A 210 -62.64 -18.66 20.11
CA PHE A 210 -64.01 -19.02 20.53
C PHE A 210 -64.02 -19.40 22.00
N LYS A 211 -65.14 -19.11 22.68
CA LYS A 211 -65.40 -19.59 24.04
C LYS A 211 -65.54 -21.10 24.05
N ALA A 212 -65.03 -21.77 25.04
CA ALA A 212 -65.15 -23.22 25.19
C ALA A 212 -66.63 -23.62 25.18
N GLY A 213 -66.95 -24.72 24.44
CA GLY A 213 -68.33 -25.23 24.28
C GLY A 213 -69.14 -24.56 23.19
N THR A 214 -68.62 -23.55 22.48
CA THR A 214 -69.29 -22.90 21.35
C THR A 214 -68.71 -23.28 19.97
N SER A 215 -67.65 -24.08 19.97
CA SER A 215 -66.90 -24.46 18.74
C SER A 215 -67.76 -25.25 17.74
N ASP A 216 -68.74 -26.01 18.19
CA ASP A 216 -69.61 -26.82 17.33
C ASP A 216 -70.55 -25.98 16.46
N GLN A 217 -70.72 -24.69 16.80
CA GLN A 217 -71.56 -23.77 16.03
C GLN A 217 -70.88 -23.20 14.77
N ILE A 218 -69.54 -23.41 14.65
CA ILE A 218 -68.79 -23.00 13.48
C ILE A 218 -68.05 -24.20 12.88
N LYS A 219 -68.17 -24.41 11.59
CA LYS A 219 -67.38 -25.41 10.90
C LYS A 219 -65.96 -24.89 10.70
N GLY A 220 -64.97 -25.54 11.31
CA GLY A 220 -63.58 -25.13 11.22
C GLY A 220 -62.62 -26.16 11.84
N MET A 221 -61.33 -25.90 11.74
CA MET A 221 -60.27 -26.70 12.32
C MET A 221 -59.77 -26.04 13.62
N VAL A 222 -59.71 -26.80 14.70
CA VAL A 222 -59.11 -26.35 15.94
C VAL A 222 -57.58 -26.52 15.84
N HIS A 223 -56.87 -25.43 16.01
CA HIS A 223 -55.39 -25.41 15.97
C HIS A 223 -54.78 -25.42 17.36
N ASP A 224 -55.44 -24.80 18.35
CA ASP A 224 -54.88 -24.66 19.70
C ASP A 224 -56.01 -24.41 20.72
N SER A 225 -55.71 -24.53 22.00
CA SER A 225 -56.58 -24.14 23.12
C SER A 225 -55.76 -23.35 24.16
N SER A 226 -56.44 -22.48 24.90
CA SER A 226 -55.81 -21.75 26.00
C SER A 226 -55.42 -22.70 27.12
N ALA A 227 -54.38 -22.35 27.91
CA ALA A 227 -53.90 -23.13 29.05
C ALA A 227 -55.00 -23.43 30.09
N SER A 228 -56.03 -22.56 30.20
CA SER A 228 -57.20 -22.73 31.06
C SER A 228 -58.32 -23.57 30.43
N GLY A 229 -58.21 -23.97 29.18
CA GLY A 229 -59.26 -24.65 28.42
C GLY A 229 -60.50 -23.80 28.06
N ASN A 230 -60.53 -22.53 28.48
CA ASN A 230 -61.69 -21.65 28.28
C ASN A 230 -61.81 -21.02 26.88
N THR A 231 -60.74 -21.11 26.08
CA THR A 231 -60.69 -20.53 24.72
C THR A 231 -60.15 -21.58 23.75
N ILE A 232 -60.81 -21.72 22.60
CA ILE A 232 -60.42 -22.61 21.52
C ILE A 232 -60.10 -21.74 20.28
N TYR A 233 -58.93 -21.94 19.68
CA TYR A 233 -58.49 -21.24 18.48
C TYR A 233 -58.88 -22.04 17.25
N VAL A 234 -59.88 -21.53 16.51
CA VAL A 234 -60.47 -22.20 15.34
C VAL A 234 -60.18 -21.43 14.05
N GLU A 235 -59.65 -22.15 13.06
CA GLU A 235 -59.62 -21.67 11.68
C GLU A 235 -60.95 -22.03 10.99
N PRO A 236 -61.77 -21.05 10.56
CA PRO A 236 -63.05 -21.33 9.89
C PRO A 236 -62.84 -22.08 8.58
N GLN A 237 -63.69 -23.05 8.25
CA GLN A 237 -63.57 -23.92 7.07
C GLN A 237 -63.45 -23.12 5.76
N VAL A 238 -64.17 -21.99 5.64
CA VAL A 238 -64.10 -21.08 4.47
C VAL A 238 -62.72 -20.46 4.31
N VAL A 239 -62.01 -20.18 5.43
CA VAL A 239 -60.69 -19.57 5.44
C VAL A 239 -59.61 -20.56 5.07
N ILE A 240 -59.80 -21.85 5.40
CA ILE A 240 -58.83 -22.94 5.07
C ILE A 240 -58.61 -23.02 3.55
N SER A 241 -59.67 -22.97 2.74
CA SER A 241 -59.56 -23.02 1.27
C SER A 241 -58.78 -21.84 0.70
N ILE A 242 -59.00 -20.65 1.27
CA ILE A 242 -58.31 -19.42 0.86
C ILE A 242 -56.81 -19.48 1.32
N GLY A 243 -56.56 -19.99 2.52
CA GLY A 243 -55.21 -20.22 3.02
C GLY A 243 -54.40 -21.17 2.12
N ASN A 244 -55.01 -22.26 1.68
CA ASN A 244 -54.35 -23.21 0.76
C ASN A 244 -54.12 -22.57 -0.62
N ARG A 245 -55.03 -21.72 -1.10
CA ARG A 245 -54.84 -20.96 -2.34
C ARG A 245 -53.68 -19.97 -2.21
N LEU A 246 -53.56 -19.27 -1.07
CA LEU A 246 -52.43 -18.38 -0.81
C LEU A 246 -51.11 -19.13 -0.79
N ALA A 247 -51.04 -20.27 -0.11
CA ALA A 247 -49.82 -21.10 -0.08
C ALA A 247 -49.39 -21.55 -1.49
N LYS A 248 -50.37 -21.89 -2.35
CA LYS A 248 -50.07 -22.23 -3.75
C LYS A 248 -49.53 -21.01 -4.52
N ILE A 249 -50.14 -19.84 -4.36
CA ILE A 249 -49.66 -18.59 -5.01
C ILE A 249 -48.27 -18.22 -4.50
N ASP A 250 -47.99 -18.33 -3.20
CA ASP A 250 -46.67 -18.06 -2.62
C ASP A 250 -45.60 -19.03 -3.17
N SER A 251 -45.96 -20.32 -3.41
CA SER A 251 -45.07 -21.27 -4.09
C SER A 251 -44.80 -20.86 -5.54
N GLU A 252 -45.86 -20.47 -6.30
CA GLU A 252 -45.73 -20.02 -7.70
C GLU A 252 -44.87 -18.74 -7.82
N ILE A 253 -44.99 -17.82 -6.84
CA ILE A 253 -44.13 -16.63 -6.74
C ILE A 253 -42.67 -17.05 -6.52
N SER A 254 -42.42 -17.95 -5.54
CA SER A 254 -41.09 -18.43 -5.22
C SER A 254 -40.40 -19.15 -6.40
N ASP A 255 -41.18 -19.95 -7.14
CA ASP A 255 -40.70 -20.65 -8.33
C ASP A 255 -40.34 -19.66 -9.45
N GLU A 256 -41.16 -18.62 -9.67
CA GLU A 256 -40.85 -17.58 -10.65
C GLU A 256 -39.64 -16.73 -10.25
N GLU A 257 -39.55 -16.35 -8.98
CA GLU A 257 -38.38 -15.64 -8.42
C GLU A 257 -37.10 -16.44 -8.62
N ARG A 258 -37.11 -17.74 -8.29
CA ARG A 258 -35.99 -18.63 -8.48
C ARG A 258 -35.59 -18.77 -9.95
N ARG A 259 -36.55 -18.84 -10.86
CA ARG A 259 -36.32 -18.88 -12.31
C ARG A 259 -35.58 -17.62 -12.77
N LEU A 260 -36.04 -16.44 -12.35
CA LEU A 260 -35.42 -15.16 -12.72
C LEU A 260 -33.98 -15.07 -12.20
N LEU A 261 -33.75 -15.46 -10.93
CA LEU A 261 -32.41 -15.50 -10.36
C LEU A 261 -31.48 -16.48 -11.11
N ALA A 262 -32.01 -17.64 -11.52
CA ALA A 262 -31.27 -18.61 -12.30
C ALA A 262 -30.87 -18.07 -13.69
N ASP A 263 -31.81 -17.42 -14.38
CA ASP A 263 -31.58 -16.81 -15.68
C ASP A 263 -30.50 -15.71 -15.59
N TRP A 264 -30.59 -14.82 -14.60
CA TRP A 264 -29.60 -13.75 -14.40
C TRP A 264 -28.24 -14.29 -13.94
N SER A 265 -28.22 -15.30 -13.05
CA SER A 265 -26.98 -15.96 -12.63
C SER A 265 -26.27 -16.62 -13.81
N LYS A 266 -27.04 -17.21 -14.73
CA LYS A 266 -26.50 -17.77 -15.97
C LYS A 266 -25.86 -16.69 -16.85
N GLU A 267 -26.50 -15.54 -17.03
CA GLU A 267 -25.96 -14.41 -17.79
C GLU A 267 -24.66 -13.87 -17.15
N VAL A 268 -24.62 -13.73 -15.82
CA VAL A 268 -23.41 -13.37 -15.08
C VAL A 268 -22.33 -14.44 -15.28
N GLY A 269 -22.66 -15.72 -15.19
CA GLY A 269 -21.73 -16.84 -15.38
C GLY A 269 -21.11 -16.88 -16.78
N LEU A 270 -21.90 -16.61 -17.83
CA LEU A 270 -21.41 -16.52 -19.21
C LEU A 270 -20.38 -15.37 -19.39
N ASN A 271 -20.52 -14.30 -18.61
CA ASN A 271 -19.64 -13.13 -18.64
C ASN A 271 -18.60 -13.13 -17.53
N ALA A 272 -18.46 -14.20 -16.73
CA ALA A 272 -17.64 -14.22 -15.52
C ALA A 272 -16.18 -13.84 -15.77
N ILE A 273 -15.56 -14.31 -16.84
CA ILE A 273 -14.17 -14.00 -17.21
C ILE A 273 -14.03 -12.51 -17.53
N VAL A 274 -14.97 -11.95 -18.27
CA VAL A 274 -14.97 -10.53 -18.66
C VAL A 274 -15.12 -9.64 -17.42
N ILE A 275 -16.03 -10.00 -16.52
CA ILE A 275 -16.26 -9.27 -15.26
C ILE A 275 -15.02 -9.37 -14.36
N ALA A 276 -14.41 -10.56 -14.23
CA ALA A 276 -13.18 -10.74 -13.46
C ALA A 276 -12.04 -9.87 -14.00
N HIS A 277 -11.86 -9.82 -15.32
CA HIS A 277 -10.87 -8.93 -15.94
C HIS A 277 -11.17 -7.45 -15.67
N LEU A 278 -12.44 -7.03 -15.78
CA LEU A 278 -12.85 -5.67 -15.43
C LEU A 278 -12.50 -5.31 -13.98
N VAL A 279 -12.80 -6.19 -13.02
CA VAL A 279 -12.47 -6.00 -11.61
C VAL A 279 -10.95 -5.89 -11.41
N GLU A 280 -10.16 -6.74 -12.07
CA GLU A 280 -8.69 -6.66 -11.99
C GLU A 280 -8.16 -5.30 -12.49
N ILE A 281 -8.70 -4.76 -13.57
CA ILE A 281 -8.32 -3.42 -14.06
C ILE A 281 -8.74 -2.32 -13.06
N LEU A 282 -9.92 -2.43 -12.46
CA LEU A 282 -10.34 -1.49 -11.41
C LEU A 282 -9.37 -1.51 -10.22
N LEU A 283 -8.92 -2.70 -9.80
CA LEU A 283 -7.92 -2.85 -8.73
C LEU A 283 -6.56 -2.29 -9.11
N GLN A 284 -6.13 -2.37 -10.38
CA GLN A 284 -4.89 -1.72 -10.84
C GLN A 284 -5.02 -0.19 -10.78
N ILE A 285 -6.16 0.37 -11.16
CA ILE A 285 -6.43 1.80 -11.06
C ILE A 285 -6.49 2.26 -9.59
N GLU A 286 -7.15 1.49 -8.73
CA GLU A 286 -7.20 1.77 -7.29
C GLU A 286 -5.79 1.72 -6.66
N PHE A 287 -4.97 0.75 -7.06
CA PHE A 287 -3.58 0.65 -6.63
C PHE A 287 -2.75 1.87 -7.06
N ALA A 288 -2.95 2.36 -8.29
CA ALA A 288 -2.33 3.60 -8.75
C ALA A 288 -2.80 4.82 -7.92
N LEU A 289 -4.10 4.89 -7.61
CA LEU A 289 -4.67 5.93 -6.76
C LEU A 289 -4.10 5.89 -5.33
N SER A 290 -3.98 4.70 -4.75
CA SER A 290 -3.40 4.53 -3.41
C SER A 290 -1.95 5.03 -3.38
N ARG A 291 -1.13 4.69 -4.40
CA ARG A 291 0.23 5.19 -4.54
C ARG A 291 0.26 6.72 -4.67
N ALA A 292 -0.63 7.30 -5.46
CA ALA A 292 -0.71 8.75 -5.64
C ALA A 292 -1.07 9.47 -4.33
N ARG A 293 -2.07 8.98 -3.59
CA ARG A 293 -2.51 9.56 -2.32
C ARG A 293 -1.46 9.42 -1.22
N TYR A 294 -0.85 8.24 -1.08
CA TYR A 294 0.25 8.03 -0.14
C TYR A 294 1.45 8.93 -0.46
N SER A 295 1.82 9.01 -1.75
CA SER A 295 2.89 9.89 -2.20
C SER A 295 2.60 11.37 -1.94
N LYS A 296 1.37 11.82 -2.15
CA LYS A 296 0.92 13.18 -1.83
C LYS A 296 0.98 13.45 -0.32
N TRP A 297 0.55 12.49 0.49
CA TRP A 297 0.63 12.58 1.95
C TRP A 297 2.08 12.74 2.44
N LEU A 298 3.02 12.02 1.81
CA LEU A 298 4.46 12.14 2.08
C LEU A 298 5.09 13.45 1.52
N ASN A 299 4.36 14.28 0.78
CA ASN A 299 4.89 15.39 -0.03
C ASN A 299 6.00 14.90 -0.98
N GLY A 300 5.77 13.76 -1.63
CA GLY A 300 6.74 13.11 -2.49
C GLY A 300 6.90 13.77 -3.86
N VAL A 301 8.09 13.64 -4.43
CA VAL A 301 8.43 14.07 -5.79
C VAL A 301 8.81 12.87 -6.66
N PRO A 302 8.56 12.91 -8.00
CA PRO A 302 8.89 11.80 -8.89
C PRO A 302 10.40 11.61 -9.03
N ALA A 303 10.85 10.35 -8.98
CA ALA A 303 12.24 10.00 -9.22
C ALA A 303 12.50 9.74 -10.70
N ILE A 304 13.66 10.16 -11.18
CA ILE A 304 14.20 9.78 -12.49
C ILE A 304 14.97 8.47 -12.30
N LEU A 305 14.47 7.42 -12.93
CA LEU A 305 15.10 6.11 -12.91
C LEU A 305 15.89 5.89 -14.20
N ASP A 306 17.15 5.51 -14.07
CA ASP A 306 18.05 5.25 -15.16
C ASP A 306 18.70 3.87 -15.02
N GLN A 307 18.97 3.20 -16.12
CA GLN A 307 19.61 1.88 -16.17
C GLN A 307 21.03 1.92 -16.75
N GLU A 308 21.52 3.11 -17.07
CA GLU A 308 22.89 3.25 -17.58
C GLU A 308 23.93 2.91 -16.52
N GLU A 309 25.08 2.40 -16.94
CA GLU A 309 26.16 1.96 -16.05
C GLU A 309 26.69 3.10 -15.18
N HIS A 310 26.67 4.32 -15.70
CA HIS A 310 27.12 5.55 -15.02
C HIS A 310 25.95 6.43 -14.55
N SER A 311 24.81 5.84 -14.22
CA SER A 311 23.66 6.59 -13.70
C SER A 311 23.98 7.21 -12.32
N LEU A 312 23.51 8.45 -12.14
CA LEU A 312 23.66 9.18 -10.87
C LEU A 312 22.77 8.57 -9.78
N PHE A 313 23.26 8.62 -8.55
CA PHE A 313 22.44 8.37 -7.36
C PHE A 313 22.44 9.66 -6.53
N GLU A 314 21.43 10.51 -6.76
CA GLU A 314 21.29 11.80 -6.11
C GLU A 314 19.90 11.94 -5.51
N ILE A 315 19.81 12.11 -4.20
CA ILE A 315 18.58 12.42 -3.47
C ILE A 315 18.89 13.49 -2.43
N LYS A 316 18.14 14.59 -2.43
CA LYS A 316 18.29 15.68 -1.46
C LYS A 316 17.16 15.65 -0.44
N ASP A 317 17.53 15.76 0.84
CA ASP A 317 16.59 15.90 1.96
C ASP A 317 15.53 14.77 2.03
N PHE A 318 15.96 13.53 1.81
CA PHE A 318 15.07 12.37 1.91
C PHE A 318 14.65 12.16 3.36
N ARG A 319 13.35 12.09 3.58
CA ARG A 319 12.76 11.78 4.87
C ARG A 319 12.32 10.32 4.90
N HIS A 320 12.79 9.58 5.90
CA HIS A 320 12.45 8.15 6.03
C HIS A 320 10.93 7.96 6.18
N PRO A 321 10.25 7.25 5.28
CA PRO A 321 8.78 7.23 5.20
C PRO A 321 8.13 6.68 6.48
N LEU A 322 8.73 5.69 7.13
CA LEU A 322 8.20 5.13 8.37
C LEU A 322 8.37 6.09 9.55
N LEU A 323 9.48 6.85 9.59
CA LEU A 323 9.66 7.88 10.63
C LEU A 323 8.68 9.04 10.42
N VAL A 324 8.41 9.45 9.18
CA VAL A 324 7.38 10.45 8.86
C VAL A 324 6.01 9.97 9.32
N TRP A 325 5.70 8.69 9.11
CA TRP A 325 4.45 8.09 9.58
C TRP A 325 4.31 8.11 11.10
N ASN A 326 5.36 7.70 11.79
CA ASN A 326 5.37 7.66 13.26
C ASN A 326 5.30 9.07 13.87
N ASP A 327 6.02 10.04 13.29
CA ASP A 327 5.97 11.44 13.74
C ASP A 327 4.56 12.03 13.60
N PHE A 328 3.89 11.78 12.47
CA PHE A 328 2.52 12.25 12.24
C PHE A 328 1.52 11.68 13.25
N HIS A 329 1.63 10.39 13.61
CA HIS A 329 0.68 9.72 14.50
C HIS A 329 1.03 9.88 15.98
N GLU A 330 2.32 9.89 16.34
CA GLU A 330 2.80 9.89 17.74
C GLU A 330 3.31 11.26 18.20
N LYS A 331 3.55 12.21 17.31
CA LYS A 331 4.05 13.58 17.57
C LYS A 331 5.33 13.62 18.42
N LYS A 332 6.23 12.64 18.23
CA LYS A 332 7.37 12.44 19.14
C LYS A 332 8.67 13.07 18.68
N ASN A 333 8.97 13.13 17.39
CA ASN A 333 10.29 13.59 16.92
C ASN A 333 10.20 14.21 15.52
N THR A 334 10.89 15.32 15.32
CA THR A 334 11.10 15.89 13.98
C THR A 334 11.99 14.97 13.15
N VAL A 335 11.51 14.50 12.01
CA VAL A 335 12.28 13.64 11.10
C VAL A 335 13.39 14.45 10.45
N VAL A 336 14.63 14.07 10.70
CA VAL A 336 15.80 14.71 10.09
C VAL A 336 15.98 14.19 8.67
N PRO A 337 16.00 15.07 7.67
CA PRO A 337 16.22 14.68 6.28
C PRO A 337 17.67 14.25 6.05
N THR A 338 17.87 13.28 5.14
CA THR A 338 19.19 12.78 4.77
C THR A 338 19.41 12.92 3.27
N SER A 339 20.58 13.43 2.86
CA SER A 339 20.94 13.58 1.46
C SER A 339 21.98 12.55 1.04
N PHE A 340 21.80 12.00 -0.15
CA PHE A 340 22.66 10.99 -0.76
C PHE A 340 23.15 11.51 -2.11
N ASP A 341 24.47 11.54 -2.29
CA ASP A 341 25.12 11.95 -3.53
C ASP A 341 26.28 11.00 -3.82
N VAL A 342 26.04 10.02 -4.69
CA VAL A 342 27.02 9.00 -5.06
C VAL A 342 27.41 9.21 -6.51
N ALA A 343 28.69 9.50 -6.73
CA ALA A 343 29.24 9.66 -8.07
C ALA A 343 29.08 8.36 -8.90
N PRO A 344 28.91 8.45 -10.23
CA PRO A 344 28.63 7.29 -11.09
C PRO A 344 29.66 6.17 -11.03
N ASP A 345 30.93 6.51 -10.87
CA ASP A 345 32.05 5.58 -10.88
C ASP A 345 32.22 4.84 -9.55
N LEU A 346 31.55 5.29 -8.50
CA LEU A 346 31.61 4.65 -7.19
C LEU A 346 30.83 3.35 -7.18
N LYS A 347 31.45 2.31 -6.61
CA LYS A 347 30.87 0.98 -6.46
C LYS A 347 30.64 0.62 -4.99
N VAL A 348 31.42 1.20 -4.07
CA VAL A 348 31.30 0.94 -2.65
C VAL A 348 31.36 2.24 -1.85
N VAL A 349 30.42 2.41 -0.93
CA VAL A 349 30.41 3.50 0.04
C VAL A 349 30.50 2.92 1.45
N ALA A 350 31.55 3.29 2.19
CA ALA A 350 31.73 2.88 3.59
C ALA A 350 31.25 4.00 4.53
N ILE A 351 30.12 3.79 5.20
CA ILE A 351 29.57 4.73 6.19
C ILE A 351 30.18 4.42 7.55
N THR A 352 30.89 5.38 8.13
CA THR A 352 31.56 5.27 9.42
C THR A 352 30.97 6.22 10.45
N GLY A 353 31.21 5.94 11.74
CA GLY A 353 30.69 6.77 12.84
C GLY A 353 30.16 5.94 14.00
N PRO A 354 29.64 6.56 15.08
CA PRO A 354 29.04 5.85 16.21
C PRO A 354 27.74 5.15 15.82
N ASN A 355 27.39 4.05 16.50
CA ASN A 355 26.16 3.29 16.22
C ASN A 355 24.90 4.12 16.49
N THR A 356 24.95 4.98 17.52
CA THR A 356 23.88 5.91 17.85
C THR A 356 23.66 7.01 16.80
N GLY A 357 24.55 7.14 15.82
CA GLY A 357 24.51 8.21 14.80
C GLY A 357 23.48 8.04 13.68
N GLY A 358 22.74 6.91 13.63
CA GLY A 358 21.72 6.67 12.61
C GLY A 358 22.22 6.00 11.32
N LYS A 359 23.36 5.29 11.37
CA LYS A 359 23.93 4.54 10.22
C LYS A 359 22.93 3.55 9.62
N THR A 360 22.29 2.74 10.46
CA THR A 360 21.27 1.77 10.07
C THR A 360 20.04 2.44 9.45
N VAL A 361 19.63 3.59 10.00
CA VAL A 361 18.51 4.38 9.44
C VAL A 361 18.88 4.93 8.06
N ALA A 362 20.11 5.37 7.86
CA ALA A 362 20.59 5.83 6.55
C ALA A 362 20.59 4.69 5.52
N LEU A 363 21.06 3.48 5.89
CA LEU A 363 20.97 2.29 5.01
C LEU A 363 19.53 1.95 4.64
N LYS A 364 18.64 1.88 5.63
CA LYS A 364 17.21 1.61 5.40
C LYS A 364 16.59 2.71 4.52
N SER A 365 16.93 3.97 4.74
CA SER A 365 16.45 5.10 3.92
C SER A 365 16.82 4.93 2.45
N ILE A 366 18.07 4.55 2.14
CA ILE A 366 18.51 4.30 0.77
C ILE A 366 17.76 3.12 0.15
N GLY A 367 17.66 2.01 0.86
CA GLY A 367 16.94 0.82 0.41
C GLY A 367 15.47 1.13 0.11
N LEU A 368 14.79 1.81 1.03
CA LEU A 368 13.39 2.20 0.86
C LEU A 368 13.20 3.21 -0.27
N ALA A 369 14.11 4.17 -0.45
CA ALA A 369 14.03 5.12 -1.58
C ALA A 369 14.06 4.38 -2.92
N VAL A 370 14.98 3.41 -3.08
CA VAL A 370 15.06 2.59 -4.31
C VAL A 370 13.81 1.72 -4.48
N LEU A 371 13.31 1.07 -3.44
CA LEU A 371 12.10 0.24 -3.50
C LEU A 371 10.85 1.07 -3.80
N MET A 372 10.70 2.24 -3.19
CA MET A 372 9.60 3.17 -3.45
C MET A 372 9.60 3.64 -4.90
N ALA A 373 10.75 4.12 -5.40
CA ALA A 373 10.88 4.55 -6.79
C ALA A 373 10.59 3.41 -7.77
N LYS A 374 11.09 2.20 -7.47
CA LYS A 374 10.83 0.98 -8.24
C LYS A 374 9.34 0.62 -8.29
N ALA A 375 8.62 0.81 -7.19
CA ALA A 375 7.17 0.57 -7.07
C ALA A 375 6.31 1.68 -7.70
N GLY A 376 6.90 2.73 -8.26
CA GLY A 376 6.18 3.88 -8.82
C GLY A 376 5.59 4.82 -7.77
N LEU A 377 6.14 4.82 -6.55
CA LEU A 377 5.85 5.79 -5.49
C LEU A 377 6.73 7.04 -5.68
N LEU A 378 6.22 8.19 -5.29
CA LEU A 378 7.00 9.43 -5.22
C LEU A 378 7.84 9.43 -3.93
N LEU A 379 9.02 10.02 -4.00
CA LEU A 379 9.97 10.05 -2.89
C LEU A 379 9.77 11.26 -1.98
N PRO A 380 9.73 11.11 -0.67
CA PRO A 380 9.62 12.22 0.29
C PRO A 380 10.96 12.98 0.41
N CYS A 381 11.33 13.70 -0.64
CA CYS A 381 12.59 14.44 -0.74
C CYS A 381 12.39 15.76 -1.49
N THR A 382 13.46 16.55 -1.65
CA THR A 382 13.43 17.81 -2.38
C THR A 382 14.12 17.69 -3.76
N GLY A 383 13.77 18.58 -4.69
CA GLY A 383 14.38 18.63 -6.02
C GLY A 383 13.92 17.52 -6.97
N SER A 384 14.82 17.05 -7.82
CA SER A 384 14.57 16.00 -8.82
C SER A 384 15.48 14.81 -8.55
N PRO A 385 15.06 13.86 -7.69
CA PRO A 385 15.91 12.72 -7.32
C PRO A 385 16.21 11.82 -8.53
N ARG A 386 17.47 11.39 -8.64
CA ARG A 386 17.96 10.50 -9.70
C ARG A 386 18.47 9.23 -9.06
N LEU A 387 18.04 8.08 -9.57
CA LEU A 387 18.37 6.78 -9.00
C LEU A 387 18.74 5.79 -10.11
N PRO A 388 19.79 4.98 -9.92
CA PRO A 388 20.00 3.82 -10.77
C PRO A 388 18.84 2.84 -10.56
N TRP A 389 18.28 2.33 -11.66
CA TRP A 389 17.30 1.27 -11.53
C TRP A 389 17.98 -0.04 -11.12
N CYS A 390 17.60 -0.57 -9.96
CA CYS A 390 18.12 -1.81 -9.42
C CYS A 390 17.10 -2.94 -9.57
N LYS A 391 17.49 -4.04 -10.24
CA LYS A 391 16.65 -5.23 -10.35
C LYS A 391 16.37 -5.82 -9.00
N ASN A 392 17.43 -5.95 -8.16
CA ASN A 392 17.34 -6.46 -6.80
C ASN A 392 17.95 -5.48 -5.81
N VAL A 393 17.39 -5.47 -4.61
CA VAL A 393 17.93 -4.79 -3.43
C VAL A 393 18.14 -5.87 -2.39
N PHE A 394 19.38 -6.13 -2.02
CA PHE A 394 19.74 -7.07 -0.96
C PHE A 394 20.20 -6.32 0.28
N ALA A 395 19.79 -6.82 1.43
CA ALA A 395 20.12 -6.22 2.71
C ALA A 395 20.59 -7.29 3.71
N ASP A 396 21.66 -6.97 4.41
CA ASP A 396 22.09 -7.60 5.65
C ASP A 396 22.10 -6.50 6.71
N ILE A 397 20.95 -6.26 7.32
CA ILE A 397 20.69 -5.21 8.32
C ILE A 397 20.02 -5.90 9.50
N GLY A 398 20.46 -5.68 10.71
CA GLY A 398 19.73 -6.23 11.84
C GLY A 398 20.47 -6.05 13.17
N ASP A 399 19.67 -5.84 14.22
CA ASP A 399 20.11 -5.83 15.61
C ASP A 399 20.45 -7.24 16.08
N GLU A 400 21.51 -7.33 16.91
CA GLU A 400 21.97 -8.53 17.59
C GLU A 400 20.93 -9.21 18.50
N GLN A 401 19.71 -8.66 18.61
CA GLN A 401 18.73 -9.02 19.64
C GLN A 401 17.60 -9.95 19.19
N SER A 402 17.59 -10.49 17.97
CA SER A 402 16.55 -11.47 17.61
C SER A 402 16.89 -12.84 18.19
N LEU A 403 16.34 -13.12 19.36
CA LEU A 403 16.44 -14.38 20.14
C LEU A 403 15.94 -15.65 19.40
N GLN A 404 15.51 -15.54 18.15
CA GLN A 404 14.91 -16.67 17.41
C GLN A 404 15.88 -17.45 16.51
N GLN A 405 17.13 -17.02 16.36
CA GLN A 405 18.14 -17.77 15.58
C GLN A 405 19.28 -18.23 16.48
N ASN A 406 19.38 -19.54 16.69
CA ASN A 406 20.40 -20.23 17.50
C ASN A 406 21.85 -20.18 16.90
N LEU A 407 22.12 -19.33 15.90
CA LEU A 407 23.46 -19.11 15.36
C LEU A 407 24.08 -17.86 16.00
N SER A 408 25.39 -17.90 16.28
CA SER A 408 26.10 -16.69 16.70
C SER A 408 25.87 -15.58 15.66
N THR A 409 25.75 -14.34 16.10
CA THR A 409 25.49 -13.16 15.27
C THR A 409 26.39 -13.12 14.03
N PHE A 410 27.69 -13.37 14.18
CA PHE A 410 28.65 -13.45 13.08
C PHE A 410 28.32 -14.50 12.03
N SER A 411 28.03 -15.75 12.46
CA SER A 411 27.71 -16.84 11.52
C SER A 411 26.42 -16.56 10.74
N GLY A 412 25.43 -15.92 11.36
CA GLY A 412 24.20 -15.49 10.70
C GLY A 412 24.43 -14.48 9.59
N HIS A 413 25.25 -13.45 9.86
CA HIS A 413 25.66 -12.44 8.87
C HIS A 413 26.42 -13.08 7.69
N ILE A 414 27.42 -13.92 7.98
CA ILE A 414 28.21 -14.58 6.94
C ILE A 414 27.37 -15.49 6.06
N LEU A 415 26.43 -16.24 6.63
CA LEU A 415 25.51 -17.08 5.86
C LEU A 415 24.60 -16.23 4.94
N ARG A 416 24.11 -15.10 5.42
CA ARG A 416 23.27 -14.20 4.62
C ARG A 416 24.09 -13.55 3.51
N ILE A 417 25.29 -13.06 3.82
CA ILE A 417 26.23 -12.49 2.83
C ILE A 417 26.60 -13.52 1.76
N SER A 418 26.85 -14.78 2.12
CA SER A 418 27.11 -15.85 1.15
C SER A 418 25.94 -16.02 0.18
N ARG A 419 24.69 -16.06 0.69
CA ARG A 419 23.49 -16.13 -0.17
C ARG A 419 23.31 -14.89 -1.05
N ILE A 420 23.66 -13.70 -0.56
CA ILE A 420 23.68 -12.47 -1.35
C ILE A 420 24.69 -12.58 -2.49
N LEU A 421 25.92 -13.05 -2.22
CA LEU A 421 26.95 -13.25 -3.24
C LEU A 421 26.48 -14.20 -4.35
N ASP A 422 25.89 -15.34 -3.97
CA ASP A 422 25.31 -16.29 -4.94
C ASP A 422 24.21 -15.67 -5.79
N ALA A 423 23.38 -14.81 -5.20
CA ALA A 423 22.28 -14.13 -5.89
C ALA A 423 22.78 -13.02 -6.83
N ILE A 424 23.84 -12.30 -6.49
CA ILE A 424 24.43 -11.24 -7.32
C ILE A 424 25.00 -11.81 -8.61
N ASP A 425 25.63 -12.97 -8.59
CA ASP A 425 26.25 -13.62 -9.77
C ASP A 425 25.25 -13.87 -10.89
N VAL A 426 23.95 -13.95 -10.55
CA VAL A 426 22.86 -14.09 -11.52
C VAL A 426 22.46 -12.76 -12.16
N PHE A 427 22.73 -11.64 -11.48
CA PHE A 427 22.29 -10.30 -11.90
C PHE A 427 23.41 -9.26 -11.75
N PRO A 428 24.54 -9.45 -12.41
CA PRO A 428 25.67 -8.55 -12.28
C PRO A 428 25.31 -7.12 -12.74
N GLY A 429 25.81 -6.12 -12.02
CA GLY A 429 25.64 -4.71 -12.40
C GLY A 429 24.25 -4.08 -12.19
N THR A 430 23.24 -4.86 -11.72
CA THR A 430 21.87 -4.36 -11.52
C THR A 430 21.37 -4.50 -10.08
N THR A 431 22.30 -4.70 -9.14
CA THR A 431 21.96 -4.98 -7.73
C THR A 431 22.49 -3.89 -6.81
N LEU A 432 21.64 -3.42 -5.89
CA LEU A 432 22.03 -2.65 -4.72
C LEU A 432 22.22 -3.59 -3.54
N VAL A 433 23.34 -3.46 -2.83
CA VAL A 433 23.66 -4.24 -1.62
C VAL A 433 23.81 -3.31 -0.44
N LEU A 434 23.15 -3.61 0.65
CA LEU A 434 23.16 -2.84 1.89
C LEU A 434 23.65 -3.74 3.03
N LEU A 435 24.80 -3.42 3.63
CA LEU A 435 25.43 -4.23 4.66
C LEU A 435 25.60 -3.40 5.93
N ASP A 436 25.07 -3.87 7.05
CA ASP A 436 25.27 -3.22 8.34
C ASP A 436 26.37 -3.92 9.13
N GLU A 437 27.20 -3.16 9.79
CA GLU A 437 28.28 -3.59 10.67
C GLU A 437 29.21 -4.68 10.09
N VAL A 438 29.66 -4.49 8.85
CA VAL A 438 30.47 -5.49 8.12
C VAL A 438 31.70 -5.88 8.89
N GLY A 439 31.89 -7.20 9.16
CA GLY A 439 32.99 -7.79 9.87
C GLY A 439 32.86 -7.76 11.39
N ALA A 440 31.78 -7.25 11.96
CA ALA A 440 31.51 -7.28 13.40
C ALA A 440 31.27 -8.71 13.92
N GLY A 441 31.45 -8.92 15.23
CA GLY A 441 31.12 -10.18 15.90
C GLY A 441 32.26 -11.24 15.88
N THR A 442 33.47 -10.90 15.40
CA THR A 442 34.67 -11.76 15.44
C THR A 442 35.91 -10.97 15.88
N ASP A 443 37.08 -11.61 15.84
CA ASP A 443 38.36 -10.91 16.10
C ASP A 443 38.49 -9.69 15.18
N PRO A 444 38.82 -8.50 15.70
CA PRO A 444 38.90 -7.27 14.93
C PRO A 444 39.85 -7.33 13.72
N THR A 445 40.94 -8.10 13.81
CA THR A 445 41.93 -8.25 12.73
C THR A 445 41.35 -9.11 11.60
N GLU A 446 40.78 -10.26 11.95
CA GLU A 446 40.14 -11.18 11.01
C GLU A 446 38.90 -10.55 10.39
N GLY A 447 38.04 -9.93 11.22
CA GLY A 447 36.82 -9.24 10.77
C GLY A 447 37.13 -8.12 9.79
N THR A 448 38.16 -7.32 10.04
CA THR A 448 38.61 -6.26 9.12
C THR A 448 39.12 -6.84 7.79
N ALA A 449 39.96 -7.88 7.83
CA ALA A 449 40.50 -8.50 6.62
C ALA A 449 39.37 -9.10 5.75
N LEU A 450 38.40 -9.78 6.38
CA LEU A 450 37.25 -10.35 5.72
C LEU A 450 36.36 -9.25 5.11
N ALA A 451 36.09 -8.17 5.85
CA ALA A 451 35.29 -7.05 5.37
C ALA A 451 35.96 -6.36 4.16
N MET A 452 37.27 -6.15 4.17
CA MET A 452 38.01 -5.59 3.04
C MET A 452 37.89 -6.48 1.80
N ALA A 453 38.13 -7.78 1.95
CA ALA A 453 38.03 -8.74 0.84
C ALA A 453 36.60 -8.80 0.27
N LEU A 454 35.59 -8.84 1.16
CA LEU A 454 34.17 -8.85 0.77
C LEU A 454 33.79 -7.60 -0.04
N LEU A 455 34.15 -6.41 0.46
CA LEU A 455 33.81 -5.15 -0.23
C LEU A 455 34.54 -5.04 -1.58
N GLN A 456 35.75 -5.56 -1.73
CA GLN A 456 36.46 -5.63 -3.02
C GLN A 456 35.73 -6.56 -4.01
N VAL A 457 35.23 -7.71 -3.55
CA VAL A 457 34.41 -8.62 -4.39
C VAL A 457 33.10 -7.93 -4.79
N MET A 458 32.43 -7.27 -3.86
CA MET A 458 31.18 -6.53 -4.12
C MET A 458 31.38 -5.39 -5.13
N ALA A 459 32.51 -4.68 -5.08
CA ALA A 459 32.87 -3.63 -6.04
C ALA A 459 32.93 -4.13 -7.51
N ASN A 460 33.20 -5.43 -7.71
CA ASN A 460 33.26 -6.04 -9.04
C ASN A 460 31.90 -6.61 -9.50
N ARG A 461 30.99 -6.94 -8.58
CA ARG A 461 29.78 -7.71 -8.89
C ARG A 461 28.51 -6.90 -8.76
N ALA A 462 28.39 -6.02 -7.77
CA ALA A 462 27.23 -5.19 -7.53
C ALA A 462 27.27 -3.88 -8.31
N ARG A 463 26.11 -3.26 -8.57
CA ARG A 463 26.05 -1.90 -9.10
C ARG A 463 26.53 -0.89 -8.07
N LEU A 464 26.06 -1.06 -6.84
CA LEU A 464 26.44 -0.23 -5.69
C LEU A 464 26.32 -1.05 -4.41
N THR A 465 27.32 -0.97 -3.56
CA THR A 465 27.30 -1.52 -2.20
C THR A 465 27.46 -0.38 -1.21
N ILE A 466 26.57 -0.30 -0.23
CA ILE A 466 26.69 0.64 0.87
C ILE A 466 26.83 -0.17 2.15
N ALA A 467 27.93 0.02 2.84
CA ALA A 467 28.27 -0.73 4.02
C ALA A 467 28.51 0.19 5.22
N THR A 468 27.99 -0.16 6.39
CA THR A 468 28.40 0.51 7.63
C THR A 468 29.51 -0.27 8.30
N THR A 469 30.37 0.42 8.98
CA THR A 469 31.47 -0.20 9.73
C THR A 469 31.97 0.73 10.83
N HIS A 470 32.59 0.10 11.84
CA HIS A 470 33.36 0.80 12.88
C HIS A 470 34.87 0.59 12.73
N PHE A 471 35.32 -0.22 11.76
CA PHE A 471 36.73 -0.49 11.54
C PHE A 471 37.45 0.65 10.81
N GLY A 472 38.43 1.24 11.49
CA GLY A 472 39.23 2.36 10.96
C GLY A 472 40.02 2.04 9.68
N GLN A 473 40.44 0.80 9.50
CA GLN A 473 41.25 0.36 8.36
C GLN A 473 40.45 0.35 7.04
N LEU A 474 39.12 0.12 7.08
CA LEU A 474 38.28 0.20 5.90
C LEU A 474 38.23 1.60 5.27
N LYS A 475 38.49 2.64 6.08
CA LYS A 475 38.62 4.03 5.61
C LYS A 475 39.79 4.21 4.61
N ALA A 476 40.82 3.36 4.70
CA ALA A 476 41.98 3.42 3.83
C ALA A 476 41.71 2.89 2.40
N LEU A 477 40.64 2.10 2.18
CA LEU A 477 40.32 1.55 0.87
C LEU A 477 40.09 2.64 -0.20
N LYS A 478 39.52 3.78 0.17
CA LYS A 478 39.38 4.95 -0.72
C LYS A 478 40.68 5.41 -1.36
N TYR A 479 41.79 5.31 -0.64
CA TYR A 479 43.10 5.78 -1.12
C TYR A 479 43.81 4.75 -2.00
N SER A 480 43.37 3.48 -1.96
CA SER A 480 43.93 2.39 -2.77
C SER A 480 43.09 2.06 -3.99
N ASP A 481 41.79 2.37 -4.00
CA ASP A 481 40.88 2.04 -5.06
C ASP A 481 39.81 3.17 -5.24
N SER A 482 39.84 3.82 -6.39
CA SER A 482 38.96 4.96 -6.72
C SER A 482 37.45 4.63 -6.76
N ARG A 483 37.09 3.35 -6.77
CA ARG A 483 35.69 2.89 -6.74
C ARG A 483 35.08 2.97 -5.35
N PHE A 484 35.92 3.25 -4.31
CA PHE A 484 35.51 3.33 -2.92
C PHE A 484 35.41 4.78 -2.47
N GLU A 485 34.36 5.07 -1.69
CA GLU A 485 34.20 6.35 -1.01
C GLU A 485 33.85 6.16 0.46
N ASN A 486 34.21 7.14 1.28
CA ASN A 486 33.86 7.19 2.70
C ASN A 486 32.69 8.16 2.90
N ALA A 487 31.78 7.81 3.79
CA ALA A 487 30.80 8.72 4.34
C ALA A 487 30.81 8.61 5.86
N SER A 488 30.36 9.64 6.55
CA SER A 488 30.19 9.62 7.99
C SER A 488 28.85 10.21 8.39
N VAL A 489 28.33 9.74 9.51
CA VAL A 489 27.19 10.38 10.14
C VAL A 489 27.69 11.48 11.06
N SER A 490 27.17 12.69 10.87
CA SER A 490 27.53 13.84 11.70
C SER A 490 27.00 13.65 13.11
N PHE A 491 27.80 14.08 14.06
CA PHE A 491 27.49 14.02 15.48
C PHE A 491 27.75 15.39 16.08
N ASP A 492 26.75 15.94 16.75
CA ASP A 492 26.91 17.20 17.45
C ASP A 492 27.77 17.00 18.71
N SER A 493 28.93 17.58 18.70
CA SER A 493 29.89 17.48 19.82
C SER A 493 29.45 18.27 21.05
N GLU A 494 28.57 19.26 20.92
CA GLU A 494 28.07 20.05 22.05
C GLU A 494 26.89 19.38 22.76
N THR A 495 25.93 18.85 22.00
CA THR A 495 24.74 18.21 22.57
C THR A 495 24.87 16.70 22.76
N ILE A 496 25.90 16.05 22.18
CA ILE A 496 26.10 14.60 22.09
C ILE A 496 24.92 13.91 21.42
N GLN A 497 24.20 14.58 20.56
CA GLN A 497 23.11 13.99 19.82
C GLN A 497 23.53 13.72 18.38
N PRO A 498 23.07 12.61 17.79
CA PRO A 498 23.26 12.38 16.37
C PRO A 498 22.48 13.46 15.60
N THR A 499 23.15 14.09 14.64
CA THR A 499 22.50 15.03 13.74
C THR A 499 21.79 14.32 12.60
N PHE A 500 22.03 13.03 12.39
CA PHE A 500 21.54 12.18 11.30
C PHE A 500 21.90 12.67 9.89
N HIS A 501 22.77 13.67 9.77
CA HIS A 501 23.27 14.15 8.48
C HIS A 501 24.45 13.30 8.01
N LEU A 502 24.42 12.86 6.76
CA LEU A 502 25.52 12.18 6.10
C LEU A 502 26.50 13.19 5.51
N GLN A 503 27.77 13.06 5.91
CA GLN A 503 28.90 13.80 5.33
C GLN A 503 29.68 12.90 4.39
N TRP A 504 29.74 13.27 3.13
CA TRP A 504 30.44 12.52 2.07
C TRP A 504 31.92 12.88 2.02
N GLY A 505 32.75 11.88 1.71
CA GLY A 505 34.18 12.07 1.52
C GLY A 505 35.02 12.18 2.82
N ILE A 506 34.39 12.22 3.98
CA ILE A 506 35.06 12.32 5.28
C ILE A 506 34.73 11.08 6.10
N PRO A 507 35.73 10.34 6.58
CA PRO A 507 35.51 9.25 7.49
C PRO A 507 35.17 9.76 8.91
N GLY A 508 34.16 9.18 9.55
CA GLY A 508 33.74 9.55 10.90
C GLY A 508 34.80 9.25 11.97
N ARG A 509 34.79 10.03 13.03
CA ARG A 509 35.64 9.80 14.23
C ARG A 509 34.95 8.86 15.20
N SER A 510 35.76 8.13 15.97
CA SER A 510 35.25 7.35 17.09
C SER A 510 35.25 8.24 18.34
N ASN A 511 34.06 8.65 18.79
CA ASN A 511 33.88 9.55 19.94
C ASN A 511 33.49 8.79 21.22
N ALA A 512 33.78 7.47 21.31
CA ALA A 512 33.31 6.63 22.41
C ALA A 512 33.74 7.16 23.80
N ILE A 513 34.98 7.60 23.96
CA ILE A 513 35.47 8.16 25.25
C ILE A 513 34.77 9.46 25.61
N GLU A 514 34.55 10.33 24.65
CA GLU A 514 33.89 11.62 24.85
C GLU A 514 32.40 11.44 25.20
N ILE A 515 31.74 10.52 24.52
CA ILE A 515 30.38 10.09 24.82
C ILE A 515 30.30 9.49 26.24
N SER A 516 31.21 8.57 26.60
CA SER A 516 31.24 7.93 27.91
C SER A 516 31.46 8.94 29.03
N LYS A 517 32.39 9.92 28.82
CA LYS A 517 32.64 11.00 29.79
C LYS A 517 31.38 11.80 30.09
N ARG A 518 30.60 12.13 29.07
CA ARG A 518 29.36 12.92 29.22
C ARG A 518 28.17 12.12 29.77
N LEU A 519 28.10 10.81 29.48
CA LEU A 519 27.10 9.91 30.08
C LEU A 519 27.37 9.65 31.57
N GLY A 520 28.44 10.25 32.14
CA GLY A 520 28.71 10.18 33.58
C GLY A 520 29.56 8.97 34.00
N LEU A 521 30.28 8.34 33.04
CA LEU A 521 31.24 7.31 33.42
C LEU A 521 32.35 7.92 34.31
N ASP A 522 32.75 7.17 35.33
CA ASP A 522 33.77 7.59 36.30
C ASP A 522 35.02 8.18 35.62
N GLU A 523 35.46 9.34 36.09
CA GLU A 523 36.57 10.09 35.49
C GLU A 523 37.87 9.33 35.56
N GLN A 524 38.08 8.48 36.58
CA GLN A 524 39.27 7.62 36.67
C GLN A 524 39.28 6.54 35.60
N VAL A 525 38.11 6.01 35.21
CA VAL A 525 37.98 5.05 34.11
C VAL A 525 38.29 5.74 32.77
N ILE A 526 37.79 6.96 32.58
CA ILE A 526 38.07 7.75 31.36
C ILE A 526 39.57 8.05 31.22
N ILE A 527 40.23 8.53 32.29
CA ILE A 527 41.65 8.83 32.27
C ILE A 527 42.48 7.54 32.02
N SER A 528 42.06 6.42 32.60
CA SER A 528 42.73 5.14 32.37
C SER A 528 42.54 4.66 30.94
N ALA A 529 41.35 4.78 30.38
CA ALA A 529 41.06 4.40 28.98
C ALA A 529 41.89 5.25 28.00
N GLN A 530 42.04 6.54 28.26
CA GLN A 530 42.89 7.44 27.44
C GLN A 530 44.36 7.02 27.44
N LYS A 531 44.87 6.49 28.55
CA LYS A 531 46.27 5.98 28.65
C LYS A 531 46.49 4.70 27.83
N PHE A 532 45.45 3.89 27.61
CA PHE A 532 45.55 2.67 26.80
C PHE A 532 45.48 2.94 25.28
N ILE A 533 45.06 4.14 24.88
CA ILE A 533 45.05 4.54 23.47
C ILE A 533 46.49 4.93 23.11
N ASN A 534 47.14 4.15 22.23
CA ASN A 534 48.51 4.39 21.77
C ASN A 534 48.61 5.70 20.96
N PRO A 535 49.35 6.74 21.43
CA PRO A 535 49.31 8.08 20.80
C PRO A 535 49.84 8.08 19.36
N GLU A 536 50.87 7.27 19.04
CA GLU A 536 51.58 7.34 17.76
C GLU A 536 50.77 6.87 16.52
N ARG A 537 49.71 6.07 16.69
CA ARG A 537 48.85 5.63 15.58
C ARG A 537 47.61 6.47 15.40
N VAL A 538 47.13 7.12 16.47
CA VAL A 538 45.87 7.87 16.47
C VAL A 538 46.11 9.32 16.04
N ASP A 539 47.23 9.93 16.41
CA ASP A 539 47.49 11.35 16.13
C ASP A 539 47.70 11.65 14.64
N ASN A 540 48.41 10.81 13.90
CA ASN A 540 48.65 11.04 12.46
C ASN A 540 47.37 10.96 11.62
N VAL A 541 46.47 10.00 11.88
CA VAL A 541 45.22 9.85 11.14
C VAL A 541 44.21 10.95 11.55
N ASN A 542 44.14 11.25 12.84
CA ASN A 542 43.25 12.31 13.35
C ASN A 542 43.66 13.72 12.90
N GLN A 543 44.98 14.02 12.82
CA GLN A 543 45.45 15.31 12.29
C GLN A 543 45.17 15.49 10.80
N VAL A 544 45.29 14.42 9.99
CA VAL A 544 44.93 14.45 8.57
C VAL A 544 43.41 14.64 8.41
N ILE A 545 42.58 13.92 9.19
CA ILE A 545 41.15 14.07 9.19
C ILE A 545 40.73 15.49 9.58
N GLN A 546 41.37 16.06 10.63
CA GLN A 546 41.09 17.42 11.09
C GLN A 546 41.48 18.48 10.05
N GLY A 547 42.57 18.24 9.33
CA GLY A 547 42.98 19.09 8.20
C GLY A 547 41.93 19.07 7.04
N LEU A 548 41.45 17.86 6.71
CA LEU A 548 40.47 17.67 5.66
C LEU A 548 39.08 18.24 6.04
N GLU A 549 38.64 18.09 7.30
CA GLU A 549 37.42 18.70 7.80
C GLU A 549 37.46 20.22 7.71
N LYS A 550 38.51 20.86 8.19
CA LYS A 550 38.71 22.31 8.08
C LYS A 550 38.77 22.82 6.64
N GLN A 551 39.38 22.04 5.76
CA GLN A 551 39.48 22.40 4.35
C GLN A 551 38.12 22.33 3.68
N ARG A 552 37.32 21.32 4.03
CA ARG A 552 35.95 21.16 3.48
C ARG A 552 34.98 22.18 4.04
N GLU A 553 35.00 22.48 5.34
CA GLU A 553 34.22 23.57 5.93
C GLU A 553 34.49 24.90 5.20
N ARG A 554 35.75 25.18 4.88
CA ARG A 554 36.11 26.35 4.07
C ARG A 554 35.57 26.29 2.64
N GLN A 555 35.62 25.10 2.01
CA GLN A 555 35.08 24.92 0.66
C GLN A 555 33.57 25.02 0.64
N GLN A 556 32.89 24.47 1.65
CA GLN A 556 31.45 24.54 1.75
C GLN A 556 30.97 25.97 2.03
N SER A 557 31.60 26.69 2.95
CA SER A 557 31.34 28.12 3.18
C SER A 557 31.58 28.96 1.93
N ALA A 558 32.68 28.69 1.20
CA ALA A 558 32.96 29.38 -0.05
C ALA A 558 31.94 29.04 -1.16
N ALA A 559 31.44 27.82 -1.21
CA ALA A 559 30.39 27.41 -2.14
C ALA A 559 29.04 28.06 -1.81
N GLU A 560 28.68 28.15 -0.52
CA GLU A 560 27.49 28.86 -0.06
C GLU A 560 27.56 30.35 -0.33
N ASP A 561 28.71 30.99 -0.11
CA ASP A 561 28.95 32.39 -0.44
C ASP A 561 28.88 32.64 -1.96
N ALA A 562 29.43 31.72 -2.76
CA ALA A 562 29.36 31.79 -4.23
C ALA A 562 27.90 31.59 -4.74
N ALA A 563 27.13 30.67 -4.15
CA ALA A 563 25.73 30.48 -4.48
C ALA A 563 24.87 31.70 -4.10
N ALA A 564 25.12 32.30 -2.94
CA ALA A 564 24.45 33.53 -2.52
C ALA A 564 24.80 34.73 -3.44
N LEU A 565 26.06 34.81 -3.90
CA LEU A 565 26.49 35.82 -4.86
C LEU A 565 25.87 35.63 -6.25
N LEU A 566 25.75 34.37 -6.71
CA LEU A 566 25.08 34.01 -7.96
C LEU A 566 23.60 34.40 -7.91
N ALA A 567 22.88 34.05 -6.87
CA ALA A 567 21.48 34.40 -6.67
C ALA A 567 21.29 35.94 -6.66
N LYS A 568 22.23 36.68 -6.02
CA LYS A 568 22.19 38.13 -6.00
C LYS A 568 22.50 38.75 -7.38
N THR A 569 23.40 38.16 -8.17
CA THR A 569 23.70 38.61 -9.54
C THR A 569 22.54 38.30 -10.47
N GLU A 570 21.82 37.21 -10.33
CA GLU A 570 20.61 36.89 -11.10
C GLU A 570 19.49 37.87 -10.81
N LEU A 571 19.24 38.20 -9.54
CA LEU A 571 18.27 39.25 -9.17
C LEU A 571 18.62 40.63 -9.76
N LEU A 572 19.88 41.05 -9.66
CA LEU A 572 20.34 42.31 -10.26
C LEU A 572 20.24 42.32 -11.78
N HIS A 573 20.46 41.16 -12.41
CA HIS A 573 20.32 41.04 -13.86
C HIS A 573 18.84 41.15 -14.30
N GLU A 574 17.94 40.57 -13.52
CA GLU A 574 16.48 40.65 -13.76
C GLU A 574 15.96 42.11 -13.54
N GLU A 575 16.45 42.79 -12.50
CA GLU A 575 16.15 44.22 -12.29
C GLU A 575 16.67 45.12 -13.41
N LEU A 576 17.87 44.86 -13.92
CA LEU A 576 18.47 45.56 -15.07
C LEU A 576 17.67 45.32 -16.33
N LEU A 577 17.25 44.10 -16.62
CA LEU A 577 16.40 43.78 -17.78
C LEU A 577 15.05 44.48 -17.69
N ASN A 578 14.43 44.48 -16.52
CA ASN A 578 13.17 45.18 -16.30
C ASN A 578 13.30 46.70 -16.44
N SER A 579 14.41 47.30 -15.99
CA SER A 579 14.68 48.72 -16.13
C SER A 579 14.97 49.10 -17.61
N TRP A 580 15.67 48.24 -18.35
CA TRP A 580 15.94 48.39 -19.78
C TRP A 580 14.65 48.32 -20.60
N GLN A 581 13.76 47.40 -20.29
CA GLN A 581 12.46 47.29 -20.96
C GLN A 581 11.58 48.51 -20.69
N LYS A 582 11.58 49.06 -19.46
CA LYS A 582 10.87 50.31 -19.15
C LYS A 582 11.44 51.52 -19.89
N GLN A 583 12.76 51.64 -19.94
CA GLN A 583 13.41 52.74 -20.71
C GLN A 583 13.11 52.63 -22.21
N ARG A 584 13.09 51.43 -22.75
CA ARG A 584 12.78 51.20 -24.15
C ARG A 584 11.33 51.57 -24.48
N GLN A 585 10.38 51.18 -23.63
CA GLN A 585 8.96 51.57 -23.77
C GLN A 585 8.78 53.10 -23.70
N GLN A 586 9.43 53.76 -22.74
CA GLN A 586 9.38 55.23 -22.64
C GLN A 586 10.02 55.93 -23.84
N SER A 587 11.06 55.35 -24.46
CA SER A 587 11.70 55.89 -25.65
C SER A 587 10.85 55.66 -26.90
N GLU A 588 10.09 54.59 -26.98
CA GLU A 588 9.15 54.31 -28.06
C GLU A 588 7.91 55.22 -27.96
N GLU A 589 7.40 55.50 -26.75
CA GLU A 589 6.29 56.45 -26.49
C GLU A 589 6.70 57.93 -26.73
N PHE A 590 7.99 58.28 -26.70
CA PHE A 590 8.47 59.65 -26.99
C PHE A 590 8.72 59.91 -28.49
N ASN A 591 8.77 58.82 -29.30
CA ASN A 591 8.99 58.88 -30.74
C ASN A 591 7.69 58.69 -31.57
N GLU A 592 6.57 58.43 -30.93
CA GLU A 592 5.21 58.56 -31.47
C GLU A 592 4.62 59.93 -31.10
#